data_1038597b122735b946a945c4a2fd08a2
#
_entry.id   1038597b122735b946a945c4a2fd08a2
#
_cell.length_a   1.000
_cell.length_b   1.000
_cell.length_c   1.000
_cell.angle_alpha   90.00
_cell.angle_beta   90.00
_cell.angle_gamma   90.00
#
_symmetry.space_group_name_H-M   'P 1'
#
loop_
_entity.id
_entity.type
_entity.pdbx_description
1 polymer ?
#
loop_
_entity_poly.entity_id
_entity_poly.type
_entity_poly.pdbx_seq_one_letter_code
_entity_poly.pdbx_strand_id
1 'polypeptide(L)'
;FTKSGHTLKNAYRGYKEINLKAMKILPRGGYLATCSCSHFMTDELFRRMLKEAADDAGVSLRQIEGRQQSPDHPILWNVRETDYLKFYLFQVV
;
A
#
# COMPACT_ATOMS: atom_id res chain seq x y z
N PHE A 1 6.21 -14.94 3.60
CA PHE A 1 5.57 -14.18 2.56
C PHE A 1 5.05 -15.11 1.45
N THR A 2 4.46 -14.56 0.43
CA THR A 2 3.52 -15.33 -0.38
C THR A 2 4.11 -15.79 -1.71
N LYS A 3 3.92 -17.09 -2.04
CA LYS A 3 4.35 -17.67 -3.32
C LYS A 3 3.21 -18.24 -4.15
N SER A 4 2.03 -18.39 -3.57
CA SER A 4 0.86 -18.93 -4.26
C SER A 4 -0.23 -17.88 -4.35
N GLY A 5 -1.16 -18.06 -5.30
CA GLY A 5 -2.29 -17.14 -5.44
C GLY A 5 -3.16 -17.09 -4.19
N HIS A 6 -3.32 -18.22 -3.51
CA HIS A 6 -4.09 -18.29 -2.28
C HIS A 6 -3.42 -17.46 -1.17
N THR A 7 -2.11 -17.61 -1.01
CA THR A 7 -1.37 -16.87 0.02
C THR A 7 -1.34 -15.38 -0.31
N LEU A 8 -1.25 -15.03 -1.59
CA LEU A 8 -1.30 -13.62 -2.01
C LEU A 8 -2.65 -12.99 -1.66
N LYS A 9 -3.75 -13.73 -1.87
CA LYS A 9 -5.09 -13.24 -1.47
C LYS A 9 -5.16 -12.97 0.02
N ASN A 10 -4.59 -13.86 0.82
CA ASN A 10 -4.59 -13.70 2.28
C ASN A 10 -3.77 -12.49 2.69
N ALA A 11 -2.61 -12.27 2.05
CA ALA A 11 -1.78 -11.11 2.32
C ALA A 11 -2.50 -9.83 1.91
N TYR A 12 -3.13 -9.81 0.74
CA TYR A 12 -3.90 -8.66 0.27
C TYR A 12 -4.99 -8.29 1.28
N ARG A 13 -5.74 -9.29 1.73
CA ARG A 13 -6.80 -9.09 2.72
C ARG A 13 -6.25 -8.55 4.04
N GLY A 14 -5.10 -9.07 4.48
CA GLY A 14 -4.45 -8.60 5.71
C GLY A 14 -4.02 -7.15 5.61
N TYR A 15 -3.38 -6.78 4.51
CA TYR A 15 -3.00 -5.38 4.26
C TYR A 15 -4.22 -4.48 4.22
N LYS A 16 -5.28 -4.93 3.54
CA LYS A 16 -6.51 -4.15 3.44
C LYS A 16 -7.14 -3.93 4.81
N GLU A 17 -7.20 -4.97 5.63
CA GLU A 17 -7.81 -4.89 6.95
C GLU A 17 -7.06 -3.90 7.84
N ILE A 18 -5.73 -3.96 7.85
CA ILE A 18 -4.92 -3.06 8.67
C ILE A 18 -5.13 -1.61 8.22
N ASN A 19 -5.07 -1.37 6.93
CA ASN A 19 -5.25 -0.02 6.40
C ASN A 19 -6.66 0.50 6.61
N LEU A 20 -7.66 -0.37 6.44
CA LEU A 20 -9.06 -0.01 6.69
C LEU A 20 -9.26 0.43 8.14
N LYS A 21 -8.72 -0.32 9.09
CA LYS A 21 -8.83 0.03 10.51
C LYS A 21 -8.15 1.36 10.80
N ALA A 22 -6.97 1.58 10.23
CA ALA A 22 -6.26 2.84 10.39
C ALA A 22 -7.08 4.01 9.85
N MET A 23 -7.67 3.85 8.68
CA MET A 23 -8.50 4.89 8.08
C MET A 23 -9.74 5.21 8.92
N LYS A 24 -10.32 4.20 9.56
CA LYS A 24 -11.52 4.38 10.38
C LYS A 24 -11.24 5.15 11.66
N ILE A 25 -10.04 5.00 12.25
CA ILE A 25 -9.73 5.68 13.51
C ILE A 25 -9.14 7.07 13.32
N LEU A 26 -8.70 7.41 12.11
CA LEU A 26 -8.14 8.72 11.84
C LEU A 26 -9.26 9.74 11.67
N PRO A 27 -9.11 10.92 12.28
CA PRO A 27 -10.06 12.01 12.04
C PRO A 27 -9.85 12.55 10.62
N ARG A 28 -10.85 13.24 10.10
CA ARG A 28 -10.70 13.96 8.83
C ARG A 28 -9.58 14.97 8.98
N GLY A 29 -8.72 15.03 7.97
CA GLY A 29 -7.52 15.86 8.01
C GLY A 29 -6.32 15.16 8.59
N GLY A 30 -6.50 13.97 9.17
CA GLY A 30 -5.39 13.17 9.69
C GLY A 30 -4.56 12.56 8.57
N TYR A 31 -3.36 12.14 8.89
CA TYR A 31 -2.43 11.60 7.90
C TYR A 31 -2.23 10.11 8.09
N LEU A 32 -2.16 9.40 6.98
CA LEU A 32 -1.88 7.97 6.95
C LEU A 32 -0.62 7.72 6.13
N ALA A 33 0.40 7.15 6.77
CA ALA A 33 1.58 6.67 6.08
C ALA A 33 1.47 5.14 5.98
N THR A 34 1.61 4.61 4.78
CA THR A 34 1.45 3.18 4.56
C THR A 34 2.47 2.69 3.53
N CYS A 35 2.97 1.49 3.73
CA CYS A 35 3.99 0.95 2.83
C CYS A 35 3.91 -0.58 2.74
N SER A 36 4.53 -1.11 1.72
CA SER A 36 4.75 -2.54 1.55
C SER A 36 6.14 -2.75 0.96
N CYS A 37 6.86 -3.72 1.50
CA CYS A 37 8.18 -4.12 1.01
C CYS A 37 8.12 -5.44 0.23
N SER A 38 6.94 -5.99 0.02
CA SER A 38 6.79 -7.26 -0.69
C SER A 38 6.77 -7.03 -2.19
N HIS A 39 7.67 -7.68 -2.92
CA HIS A 39 7.66 -7.57 -4.38
C HIS A 39 6.48 -8.33 -5.01
N PHE A 40 5.80 -9.19 -4.26
CA PHE A 40 4.56 -9.84 -4.72
C PHE A 40 3.36 -8.90 -4.65
N MET A 41 3.39 -7.93 -3.74
CA MET A 41 2.39 -6.88 -3.68
C MET A 41 2.85 -5.75 -4.60
N THR A 42 2.49 -5.84 -5.88
CA THR A 42 2.87 -4.80 -6.86
C THR A 42 2.27 -3.47 -6.46
N ASP A 43 2.84 -2.37 -7.00
CA ASP A 43 2.30 -1.04 -6.75
C ASP A 43 0.83 -0.96 -7.19
N GLU A 44 0.51 -1.56 -8.32
CA GLU A 44 -0.87 -1.58 -8.83
C GLU A 44 -1.82 -2.26 -7.85
N LEU A 45 -1.42 -3.43 -7.31
CA LEU A 45 -2.22 -4.13 -6.32
C LEU A 45 -2.32 -3.35 -5.01
N PHE A 46 -1.22 -2.72 -4.59
CA PHE A 46 -1.19 -1.94 -3.37
C PHE A 46 -2.13 -0.75 -3.46
N ARG A 47 -2.09 -0.02 -4.58
CA ARG A 47 -2.99 1.11 -4.81
C ARG A 47 -4.45 0.68 -4.87
N ARG A 48 -4.71 -0.45 -5.51
CA ARG A 48 -6.07 -1.00 -5.59
C ARG A 48 -6.60 -1.35 -4.20
N MET A 49 -5.76 -1.99 -3.39
CA MET A 49 -6.11 -2.34 -2.01
C MET A 49 -6.44 -1.10 -1.20
N LEU A 50 -5.63 -0.04 -1.32
CA LEU A 50 -5.85 1.20 -0.59
C LEU A 50 -7.14 1.88 -1.02
N LYS A 51 -7.47 1.85 -2.31
CA LYS A 51 -8.73 2.41 -2.81
C LYS A 51 -9.94 1.64 -2.25
N GLU A 52 -9.84 0.32 -2.24
CA GLU A 52 -10.91 -0.51 -1.69
C GLU A 52 -11.10 -0.25 -0.19
N ALA A 53 -9.98 -0.15 0.54
CA ALA A 53 -10.03 0.14 1.97
C ALA A 53 -10.67 1.51 2.24
N ALA A 54 -10.31 2.52 1.45
CA ALA A 54 -10.88 3.86 1.60
C ALA A 54 -12.38 3.86 1.33
N ASP A 55 -12.82 3.14 0.29
CA ASP A 55 -14.24 3.02 -0.02
C ASP A 55 -14.99 2.36 1.13
N ASP A 56 -14.44 1.29 1.68
CA ASP A 56 -15.06 0.57 2.80
C ASP A 56 -15.07 1.41 4.08
N ALA A 57 -14.06 2.26 4.27
CA ALA A 57 -13.99 3.15 5.42
C ALA A 57 -14.86 4.41 5.25
N GLY A 58 -15.34 4.65 4.04
CA GLY A 58 -16.14 5.84 3.75
C GLY A 58 -15.31 7.13 3.74
N VAL A 59 -14.03 7.04 3.37
CA VAL A 59 -13.14 8.20 3.33
C VAL A 59 -12.53 8.34 1.94
N SER A 60 -11.99 9.53 1.67
CA SER A 60 -11.18 9.77 0.48
C SER A 60 -9.75 9.99 0.91
N LEU A 61 -8.81 9.63 0.05
CA LEU A 61 -7.39 9.79 0.32
C LEU A 61 -6.81 10.81 -0.64
N ARG A 62 -6.17 11.84 -0.07
CA ARG A 62 -5.39 12.79 -0.86
C ARG A 62 -3.94 12.38 -0.77
N GLN A 63 -3.35 12.02 -1.90
CA GLN A 63 -1.94 11.64 -1.91
C GLN A 63 -1.06 12.88 -1.71
N ILE A 64 -0.28 12.87 -0.65
CA ILE A 64 0.70 13.92 -0.38
C ILE A 64 2.04 13.53 -0.99
N GLU A 65 2.40 12.25 -0.87
CA GLU A 65 3.68 11.76 -1.33
C GLU A 65 3.58 10.28 -1.70
N GLY A 66 4.34 9.89 -2.73
CA GLY A 66 4.51 8.50 -3.10
C GLY A 66 5.98 8.26 -3.38
N ARG A 67 6.54 7.18 -2.86
CA ARG A 67 7.96 6.88 -3.00
C ARG A 67 8.23 5.41 -3.25
N GLN A 68 9.35 5.16 -3.91
CA GLN A 68 9.97 3.85 -4.05
C GLN A 68 11.14 3.78 -3.07
N GLN A 69 11.89 2.67 -3.13
CA GLN A 69 13.05 2.52 -2.26
C GLN A 69 14.10 3.62 -2.50
N SER A 70 14.97 3.82 -1.51
CA SER A 70 16.01 4.83 -1.59
C SER A 70 16.99 4.53 -2.71
N PRO A 71 17.78 5.52 -3.14
CA PRO A 71 18.80 5.30 -4.19
C PRO A 71 19.83 4.22 -3.86
N ASP A 72 20.03 3.89 -2.57
CA ASP A 72 20.92 2.80 -2.15
C ASP A 72 20.39 1.44 -2.56
N HIS A 73 19.11 1.33 -2.92
CA HIS A 73 18.46 0.10 -3.33
C HIS A 73 17.89 0.32 -4.73
N PRO A 74 18.74 0.28 -5.77
CA PRO A 74 18.29 0.65 -7.11
C PRO A 74 17.26 -0.32 -7.68
N ILE A 75 16.39 0.22 -8.53
CA ILE A 75 15.43 -0.57 -9.28
C ILE A 75 16.02 -0.85 -10.65
N LEU A 76 16.15 -2.13 -10.99
CA LEU A 76 16.59 -2.56 -12.31
C LEU A 76 15.35 -2.96 -13.11
N TRP A 77 15.13 -2.32 -14.24
CA TRP A 77 13.89 -2.49 -14.99
C TRP A 77 13.71 -3.91 -15.54
N ASN A 78 14.78 -4.63 -15.75
CA ASN A 78 14.74 -6.00 -16.22
C ASN A 78 14.77 -7.04 -15.08
N VAL A 79 14.78 -6.58 -13.82
CA VAL A 79 14.77 -7.45 -12.64
C VAL A 79 13.69 -6.95 -11.69
N ARG A 80 12.49 -7.53 -11.80
CA ARG A 80 11.31 -7.07 -11.05
C ARG A 80 11.51 -7.10 -9.54
N GLU A 81 12.27 -8.06 -9.05
CA GLU A 81 12.50 -8.25 -7.62
C GLU A 81 13.20 -7.05 -6.98
N THR A 82 13.82 -6.17 -7.78
CA THR A 82 14.47 -4.96 -7.26
C THR A 82 13.49 -3.83 -7.00
N ASP A 83 12.27 -3.90 -7.56
CA ASP A 83 11.22 -2.89 -7.36
C ASP A 83 10.23 -3.41 -6.33
N TYR A 84 10.57 -3.23 -5.05
CA TYR A 84 9.80 -3.84 -3.97
C TYR A 84 9.15 -2.86 -3.00
N LEU A 85 9.71 -1.65 -2.83
CA LEU A 85 9.18 -0.71 -1.85
C LEU A 85 8.10 0.17 -2.47
N LYS A 86 6.94 0.19 -1.81
CA LYS A 86 5.84 1.10 -2.11
C LYS A 86 5.54 1.86 -0.83
N PHE A 87 5.62 3.19 -0.88
CA PHE A 87 5.31 4.05 0.24
C PHE A 87 4.40 5.17 -0.21
N TYR A 88 3.35 5.40 0.54
CA TYR A 88 2.44 6.52 0.30
C TYR A 88 2.12 7.23 1.59
N LEU A 89 2.07 8.56 1.50
CA LEU A 89 1.55 9.42 2.55
C LEU A 89 0.27 10.06 2.04
N PHE A 90 -0.81 9.83 2.76
CA PHE A 90 -2.12 10.37 2.43
C PHE A 90 -2.64 11.27 3.52
N GLN A 91 -3.50 12.21 3.13
CA GLN A 91 -4.36 12.91 4.06
C GLN A 91 -5.78 12.37 3.90
N VAL A 92 -6.42 12.04 4.99
CA VAL A 92 -7.80 11.56 4.99
C VAL A 92 -8.73 12.77 4.87
N VAL A 93 -9.54 12.78 3.84
CA VAL A 93 -10.44 13.90 3.55
C VAL A 93 -11.87 13.43 3.40
#